data_9c4edca1bad1d50a94bd8ad1a97361b9
#
_entry.id   9c4edca1bad1d50a94bd8ad1a97361b9
#
_cell.length_a   1.000
_cell.length_b   1.000
_cell.length_c   1.000
_cell.angle_alpha   90.00
_cell.angle_beta   90.00
_cell.angle_gamma   90.00
#
_symmetry.space_group_name_H-M   'P 1'
#
loop_
_entity.id
_entity.type
_entity.pdbx_description
1 polymer ?
#
loop_
_entity_poly.entity_id
_entity_poly.type
_entity_poly.pdbx_seq_one_letter_code
_entity_poly.pdbx_strand_id
1 'polypeptide(L)'
;NFGWGKQNNMYIAPIGEIFVNLLKLIAIPMIIVSLVVGISSLNDVSKLGRIGGRTIGIFVTTTVIAITIGLSVAYIFKPGDAISEQDKTTLLESYKEKAEDNKNNTDKLKKDSEAKPLQPLIDIFPQNLIEAASDNRKMLSMVIIAVIFGISMVLIPAEKTKPLLDVLNAINDVVLKMVDII
;
A
#
# COMPACT_ATOMS: atom_id res chain seq x y z
N ASN A 1 -18.22 26.20 -24.71
CA ASN A 1 -16.87 26.65 -25.05
C ASN A 1 -16.24 27.47 -23.93
N PHE A 2 -15.83 26.82 -22.83
CA PHE A 2 -15.01 27.47 -21.83
C PHE A 2 -13.64 26.79 -21.82
N GLY A 3 -12.65 27.45 -22.42
CA GLY A 3 -11.25 27.01 -22.51
C GLY A 3 -10.47 27.10 -21.19
N TRP A 4 -11.15 27.17 -20.07
CA TRP A 4 -10.55 27.28 -18.72
C TRP A 4 -10.02 25.95 -18.18
N GLY A 5 -10.52 24.83 -18.68
CA GLY A 5 -10.15 23.51 -18.15
C GLY A 5 -8.75 23.03 -18.53
N LYS A 6 -8.28 23.31 -19.73
CA LYS A 6 -6.96 22.81 -20.19
C LYS A 6 -5.79 23.63 -19.66
N GLN A 7 -5.94 24.94 -19.50
CA GLN A 7 -4.87 25.83 -19.03
C GLN A 7 -4.65 25.73 -17.52
N ASN A 8 -5.73 25.56 -16.72
CA ASN A 8 -5.62 25.33 -15.28
C ASN A 8 -4.99 23.98 -14.96
N ASN A 9 -5.26 22.92 -15.72
CA ASN A 9 -4.61 21.63 -15.54
C ASN A 9 -3.11 21.65 -15.76
N MET A 10 -2.60 22.55 -16.61
CA MET A 10 -1.16 22.64 -16.93
C MET A 10 -0.33 23.18 -15.76
N TYR A 11 -0.91 24.06 -14.91
CA TYR A 11 -0.20 24.67 -13.78
C TYR A 11 -0.58 24.06 -12.42
N ILE A 12 -1.79 23.58 -12.28
CA ILE A 12 -2.29 23.02 -11.01
C ILE A 12 -1.93 21.53 -10.90
N ALA A 13 -1.98 20.77 -11.99
CA ALA A 13 -1.63 19.35 -11.98
C ALA A 13 -0.22 19.07 -11.45
N PRO A 14 0.84 19.82 -11.86
CA PRO A 14 2.18 19.60 -11.32
C PRO A 14 2.30 19.82 -9.81
N ILE A 15 1.52 20.74 -9.24
CA ILE A 15 1.50 20.96 -7.78
C ILE A 15 0.94 19.73 -7.06
N GLY A 16 -0.16 19.18 -7.59
CA GLY A 16 -0.74 17.93 -7.08
C GLY A 16 0.21 16.73 -7.22
N GLU A 17 0.93 16.65 -8.33
CA GLU A 17 1.93 15.60 -8.54
C GLU A 17 3.11 15.71 -7.57
N ILE A 18 3.60 16.94 -7.32
CA ILE A 18 4.65 17.19 -6.32
C ILE A 18 4.17 16.74 -4.93
N PHE A 19 2.97 17.13 -4.53
CA PHE A 19 2.39 16.72 -3.24
C PHE A 19 2.32 15.19 -3.11
N VAL A 20 1.78 14.50 -4.12
CA VAL A 20 1.72 13.04 -4.13
C VAL A 20 3.10 12.40 -4.09
N ASN A 21 4.08 12.97 -4.79
CA ASN A 21 5.46 12.46 -4.78
C ASN A 21 6.14 12.67 -3.42
N LEU A 22 5.88 13.80 -2.74
CA LEU A 22 6.35 14.04 -1.38
C LEU A 22 5.74 13.03 -0.39
N LEU A 23 4.46 12.73 -0.49
CA LEU A 23 3.83 11.68 0.32
C LEU A 23 4.45 10.29 0.07
N LYS A 24 4.71 9.95 -1.20
CA LYS A 24 5.38 8.69 -1.56
C LYS A 24 6.82 8.62 -1.03
N LEU A 25 7.54 9.73 -1.03
CA LEU A 25 8.91 9.82 -0.52
C LEU A 25 8.98 9.45 0.96
N ILE A 26 8.00 9.88 1.76
CA ILE A 26 7.97 9.62 3.20
C ILE A 26 7.43 8.22 3.53
N ALA A 27 6.61 7.63 2.66
CA ALA A 27 5.92 6.38 2.94
C ALA A 27 6.88 5.24 3.33
N ILE A 28 7.96 5.03 2.58
CA ILE A 28 8.90 3.93 2.84
C ILE A 28 9.65 4.11 4.16
N PRO A 29 10.34 5.23 4.44
CA PRO A 29 11.02 5.40 5.72
C PRO A 29 10.04 5.36 6.89
N MET A 30 8.85 5.93 6.76
CA MET A 30 7.83 5.90 7.80
C MET A 30 7.40 4.46 8.13
N ILE A 31 7.10 3.65 7.13
CA ILE A 31 6.69 2.24 7.33
C ILE A 31 7.80 1.47 8.05
N ILE A 32 9.04 1.57 7.57
CA ILE A 32 10.15 0.80 8.14
C ILE A 32 10.36 1.18 9.60
N VAL A 33 10.56 2.47 9.85
CA VAL A 33 10.98 2.92 11.18
C VAL A 33 9.85 2.75 12.19
N SER A 34 8.62 3.19 11.87
CA SER A 34 7.48 3.06 12.78
C SER A 34 7.17 1.60 13.10
N LEU A 35 7.26 0.72 12.10
CA LEU A 35 6.96 -0.70 12.30
C LEU A 35 8.04 -1.40 13.13
N VAL A 36 9.31 -1.13 12.85
CA VAL A 36 10.43 -1.69 13.63
C VAL A 36 10.37 -1.21 15.08
N VAL A 37 10.19 0.09 15.31
CA VAL A 37 10.04 0.67 16.66
C VAL A 37 8.82 0.07 17.36
N GLY A 38 7.67 -0.01 16.67
CA GLY A 38 6.44 -0.57 17.22
C GLY A 38 6.58 -2.02 17.65
N ILE A 39 7.23 -2.85 16.84
CA ILE A 39 7.47 -4.27 17.16
C ILE A 39 8.51 -4.40 18.29
N SER A 40 9.60 -3.62 18.21
CA SER A 40 10.69 -3.67 19.19
C SER A 40 10.26 -3.19 20.58
N SER A 41 9.17 -2.43 20.69
CA SER A 41 8.58 -2.04 21.97
C SER A 41 7.82 -3.18 22.67
N LEU A 42 7.57 -4.30 21.97
CA LEU A 42 6.91 -5.47 22.54
C LEU A 42 7.95 -6.32 23.29
N ASN A 43 7.69 -6.58 24.58
CA ASN A 43 8.57 -7.41 25.41
C ASN A 43 8.43 -8.93 25.15
N ASP A 44 7.50 -9.34 24.27
CA ASP A 44 7.18 -10.74 24.05
C ASP A 44 6.61 -10.96 22.64
N VAL A 45 7.32 -11.79 21.86
CA VAL A 45 6.92 -12.16 20.48
C VAL A 45 5.57 -12.90 20.45
N SER A 46 5.22 -13.62 21.53
CA SER A 46 3.94 -14.31 21.63
C SER A 46 2.75 -13.34 21.62
N LYS A 47 2.94 -12.14 22.16
CA LYS A 47 1.93 -11.07 22.12
C LYS A 47 1.71 -10.59 20.68
N LEU A 48 2.78 -10.49 19.89
CA LEU A 48 2.70 -10.12 18.47
C LEU A 48 1.83 -11.11 17.68
N GLY A 49 2.06 -12.41 17.84
CA GLY A 49 1.26 -13.45 17.20
C GLY A 49 -0.23 -13.38 17.57
N ARG A 50 -0.54 -13.15 18.84
CA ARG A 50 -1.92 -13.03 19.33
C ARG A 50 -2.61 -11.77 18.80
N ILE A 51 -1.92 -10.63 18.82
CA ILE A 51 -2.43 -9.36 18.29
C ILE A 51 -2.63 -9.49 16.78
N GLY A 52 -1.63 -10.00 16.05
CA GLY A 52 -1.69 -10.23 14.61
C GLY A 52 -2.87 -11.12 14.21
N GLY A 53 -3.04 -12.27 14.87
CA GLY A 53 -4.16 -13.18 14.60
C GLY A 53 -5.52 -12.55 14.84
N ARG A 54 -5.68 -11.78 15.93
CA ARG A 54 -6.93 -11.05 16.21
C ARG A 54 -7.18 -9.95 15.16
N THR A 55 -6.15 -9.21 14.78
CA THR A 55 -6.24 -8.15 13.77
C THR A 55 -6.66 -8.72 12.41
N ILE A 56 -6.04 -9.82 11.99
CA ILE A 56 -6.42 -10.51 10.73
C ILE A 56 -7.86 -10.99 10.80
N GLY A 57 -8.29 -11.58 11.91
CA GLY A 57 -9.68 -12.02 12.09
C GLY A 57 -10.68 -10.87 11.97
N ILE A 58 -10.43 -9.74 12.63
CA ILE A 58 -11.27 -8.54 12.53
C ILE A 58 -11.27 -8.01 11.09
N PHE A 59 -10.09 -7.93 10.46
CA PHE A 59 -9.94 -7.43 9.09
C PHE A 59 -10.73 -8.27 8.09
N VAL A 60 -10.61 -9.59 8.14
CA VAL A 60 -11.37 -10.50 7.27
C VAL A 60 -12.87 -10.33 7.49
N THR A 61 -13.32 -10.29 8.75
CA THR A 61 -14.74 -10.14 9.08
C THR A 61 -15.30 -8.82 8.55
N THR A 62 -14.62 -7.71 8.81
CA THR A 62 -15.06 -6.37 8.33
C THR A 62 -15.03 -6.28 6.81
N THR A 63 -14.06 -6.91 6.15
CA THR A 63 -13.98 -6.97 4.69
C THR A 63 -15.16 -7.73 4.09
N VAL A 64 -15.51 -8.90 4.64
CA VAL A 64 -16.68 -9.67 4.19
C VAL A 64 -17.95 -8.85 4.35
N ILE A 65 -18.14 -8.20 5.50
CA ILE A 65 -19.31 -7.34 5.75
C ILE A 65 -19.34 -6.18 4.74
N ALA A 66 -18.22 -5.48 4.52
CA ALA A 66 -18.14 -4.35 3.60
C ALA A 66 -18.46 -4.76 2.16
N ILE A 67 -17.91 -5.89 1.69
CA ILE A 67 -18.19 -6.43 0.35
C ILE A 67 -19.68 -6.80 0.24
N THR A 68 -20.24 -7.45 1.25
CA THR A 68 -21.66 -7.84 1.25
C THR A 68 -22.57 -6.62 1.15
N ILE A 69 -22.29 -5.58 1.94
CA ILE A 69 -23.04 -4.32 1.89
C ILE A 69 -22.88 -3.65 0.52
N GLY A 70 -21.65 -3.52 0.03
CA GLY A 70 -21.36 -2.88 -1.26
C GLY A 70 -22.07 -3.58 -2.43
N LEU A 71 -22.00 -4.91 -2.49
CA LEU A 71 -22.71 -5.70 -3.51
C LEU A 71 -24.22 -5.60 -3.38
N SER A 72 -24.75 -5.62 -2.14
CA SER A 72 -26.20 -5.47 -1.91
C SER A 72 -26.70 -4.10 -2.39
N VAL A 73 -25.99 -3.02 -2.08
CA VAL A 73 -26.31 -1.67 -2.55
C VAL A 73 -26.24 -1.60 -4.07
N ALA A 74 -25.17 -2.11 -4.68
CA ALA A 74 -25.01 -2.11 -6.13
C ALA A 74 -26.12 -2.94 -6.84
N TYR A 75 -26.54 -4.06 -6.24
CA TYR A 75 -27.60 -4.90 -6.77
C TYR A 75 -28.99 -4.25 -6.66
N ILE A 76 -29.28 -3.57 -5.56
CA ILE A 76 -30.57 -2.91 -5.31
C ILE A 76 -30.71 -1.64 -6.17
N PHE A 77 -29.70 -0.79 -6.17
CA PHE A 77 -29.77 0.53 -6.82
C PHE A 77 -29.41 0.49 -8.31
N LYS A 78 -28.73 -0.57 -8.77
CA LYS A 78 -28.31 -0.75 -10.18
C LYS A 78 -27.83 0.54 -10.83
N PRO A 79 -26.80 1.20 -10.28
CA PRO A 79 -26.35 2.53 -10.75
C PRO A 79 -25.96 2.54 -12.23
N GLY A 80 -25.63 1.38 -12.80
CA GLY A 80 -25.35 1.23 -14.22
C GLY A 80 -26.53 1.43 -15.15
N ASP A 81 -27.76 1.24 -14.67
CA ASP A 81 -28.99 1.40 -15.49
C ASP A 81 -29.35 2.88 -15.67
N ALA A 82 -28.80 3.77 -14.84
CA ALA A 82 -28.98 5.22 -14.93
C ALA A 82 -28.09 5.89 -16.00
N ILE A 83 -27.12 5.17 -16.57
CA ILE A 83 -26.20 5.68 -17.59
C ILE A 83 -26.83 5.44 -18.97
N SER A 84 -26.91 6.52 -19.80
CA SER A 84 -27.44 6.39 -21.16
C SER A 84 -26.53 5.49 -22.01
N GLU A 85 -27.09 4.78 -23.00
CA GLU A 85 -26.31 3.91 -23.90
C GLU A 85 -25.22 4.71 -24.68
N GLN A 86 -25.47 5.99 -24.96
CA GLN A 86 -24.48 6.88 -25.60
C GLN A 86 -23.30 7.18 -24.67
N ASP A 87 -23.58 7.41 -23.38
CA ASP A 87 -22.52 7.65 -22.40
C ASP A 87 -21.73 6.36 -22.11
N LYS A 88 -22.38 5.21 -22.13
CA LYS A 88 -21.71 3.90 -22.00
C LYS A 88 -20.73 3.66 -23.14
N THR A 89 -21.13 3.92 -24.39
CA THR A 89 -20.25 3.75 -25.54
C THR A 89 -19.08 4.71 -25.50
N THR A 90 -19.30 5.98 -25.16
CA THR A 90 -18.26 6.99 -25.02
C THR A 90 -17.27 6.64 -23.89
N LEU A 91 -17.79 6.19 -22.76
CA LEU A 91 -16.95 5.71 -21.64
C LEU A 91 -16.15 4.47 -22.03
N LEU A 92 -16.77 3.49 -22.68
CA LEU A 92 -16.09 2.29 -23.16
C LEU A 92 -14.99 2.61 -24.17
N GLU A 93 -15.20 3.55 -25.07
CA GLU A 93 -14.18 3.99 -26.03
C GLU A 93 -13.04 4.74 -25.34
N SER A 94 -13.35 5.66 -24.45
CA SER A 94 -12.32 6.44 -23.73
C SER A 94 -11.46 5.61 -22.77
N TYR A 95 -12.00 4.48 -22.30
CA TYR A 95 -11.28 3.57 -21.41
C TYR A 95 -10.73 2.32 -22.10
N LYS A 96 -11.06 2.05 -23.37
CA LYS A 96 -10.54 0.89 -24.12
C LYS A 96 -9.01 0.89 -24.16
N GLU A 97 -8.41 2.04 -24.49
CA GLU A 97 -6.95 2.17 -24.55
C GLU A 97 -6.28 1.89 -23.21
N LYS A 98 -6.82 2.44 -22.11
CA LYS A 98 -6.36 2.15 -20.75
C LYS A 98 -6.67 0.73 -20.28
N ALA A 99 -7.77 0.14 -20.77
CA ALA A 99 -8.14 -1.24 -20.44
C ALA A 99 -7.28 -2.26 -21.19
N GLU A 100 -6.83 -1.96 -22.42
CA GLU A 100 -5.90 -2.81 -23.17
C GLU A 100 -4.50 -2.78 -22.55
N ASP A 101 -4.01 -1.65 -22.12
CA ASP A 101 -2.75 -1.53 -21.37
C ASP A 101 -2.81 -2.29 -20.04
N ASN A 102 -3.92 -2.19 -19.32
CA ASN A 102 -4.14 -2.94 -18.09
C ASN A 102 -4.35 -4.44 -18.35
N LYS A 103 -5.03 -4.83 -19.44
CA LYS A 103 -5.15 -6.25 -19.83
C LYS A 103 -3.80 -6.86 -20.16
N ASN A 104 -2.97 -6.18 -20.94
CA ASN A 104 -1.62 -6.66 -21.27
C ASN A 104 -0.74 -6.84 -20.02
N ASN A 105 -0.89 -5.97 -19.02
CA ASN A 105 -0.23 -6.13 -17.73
C ASN A 105 -0.86 -7.25 -16.87
N THR A 106 -2.18 -7.37 -16.89
CA THR A 106 -2.92 -8.40 -16.15
C THR A 106 -2.74 -9.79 -16.79
N ASP A 107 -2.65 -9.88 -18.11
CA ASP A 107 -2.44 -11.16 -18.81
C ASP A 107 -1.00 -11.67 -18.64
N LYS A 108 -0.01 -10.76 -18.51
CA LYS A 108 1.36 -11.15 -18.07
C LYS A 108 1.32 -11.70 -16.64
N LEU A 109 0.65 -11.01 -15.72
CA LEU A 109 0.51 -11.46 -14.33
C LEU A 109 -0.29 -12.77 -14.22
N LYS A 110 -1.32 -12.98 -15.05
CA LYS A 110 -2.10 -14.23 -15.08
C LYS A 110 -1.30 -15.39 -15.63
N LYS A 111 -0.56 -15.21 -16.72
CA LYS A 111 0.32 -16.25 -17.27
C LYS A 111 1.37 -16.69 -16.27
N ASP A 112 1.92 -15.74 -15.51
CA ASP A 112 2.90 -16.05 -14.46
C ASP A 112 2.24 -16.71 -13.23
N SER A 113 0.99 -16.33 -12.88
CA SER A 113 0.27 -16.91 -11.74
C SER A 113 -0.39 -18.28 -12.06
N GLU A 114 -0.83 -18.53 -13.30
CA GLU A 114 -1.30 -19.85 -13.73
C GLU A 114 -0.16 -20.88 -13.75
N ALA A 115 1.07 -20.44 -14.03
CA ALA A 115 2.24 -21.29 -13.98
C ALA A 115 2.72 -21.61 -12.55
N LYS A 116 2.43 -20.73 -11.56
CA LYS A 116 2.90 -20.89 -10.17
C LYS A 116 1.90 -20.25 -9.19
N PRO A 117 0.95 -21.04 -8.65
CA PRO A 117 -0.10 -20.52 -7.77
C PRO A 117 0.43 -19.84 -6.47
N LEU A 118 1.67 -20.12 -6.07
CA LEU A 118 2.32 -19.52 -4.91
C LEU A 118 3.23 -18.32 -5.28
N GLN A 119 3.30 -17.92 -6.56
CA GLN A 119 4.15 -16.81 -6.99
C GLN A 119 3.84 -15.50 -6.24
N PRO A 120 2.57 -15.10 -6.00
CA PRO A 120 2.29 -13.91 -5.23
C PRO A 120 2.83 -13.94 -3.79
N LEU A 121 2.90 -15.13 -3.18
CA LEU A 121 3.52 -15.29 -1.85
C LEU A 121 5.04 -15.19 -1.92
N ILE A 122 5.66 -15.68 -2.99
CA ILE A 122 7.11 -15.58 -3.19
C ILE A 122 7.49 -14.12 -3.41
N ASP A 123 6.71 -13.38 -4.20
CA ASP A 123 6.98 -11.99 -4.57
C ASP A 123 6.86 -11.02 -3.37
N ILE A 124 6.21 -11.43 -2.28
CA ILE A 124 6.18 -10.68 -1.02
C ILE A 124 7.57 -10.64 -0.36
N PHE A 125 8.38 -11.70 -0.56
CA PHE A 125 9.73 -11.78 0.00
C PHE A 125 10.74 -11.25 -1.01
N PRO A 126 11.32 -10.04 -0.81
CA PRO A 126 12.23 -9.46 -1.77
C PRO A 126 13.57 -10.18 -1.73
N GLN A 127 14.19 -10.31 -2.90
CA GLN A 127 15.54 -10.83 -3.02
C GLN A 127 16.61 -9.82 -2.61
N ASN A 128 16.27 -8.53 -2.65
CA ASN A 128 17.18 -7.44 -2.35
C ASN A 128 16.43 -6.30 -1.63
N LEU A 129 16.96 -5.91 -0.46
CA LEU A 129 16.40 -4.83 0.35
C LEU A 129 16.38 -3.48 -0.39
N ILE A 130 17.46 -3.16 -1.10
CA ILE A 130 17.61 -1.88 -1.80
C ILE A 130 16.63 -1.78 -2.97
N GLU A 131 16.48 -2.85 -3.72
CA GLU A 131 15.51 -2.93 -4.81
C GLU A 131 14.07 -2.78 -4.31
N ALA A 132 13.73 -3.45 -3.20
CA ALA A 132 12.41 -3.30 -2.59
C ALA A 132 12.14 -1.88 -2.09
N ALA A 133 13.17 -1.20 -1.56
CA ALA A 133 13.06 0.19 -1.11
C ALA A 133 12.95 1.20 -2.27
N SER A 134 13.42 0.84 -3.46
CA SER A 134 13.39 1.71 -4.65
C SER A 134 12.06 1.69 -5.40
N ASP A 135 11.21 0.68 -5.17
CA ASP A 135 9.94 0.51 -5.88
C ASP A 135 8.75 0.62 -4.91
N ASN A 136 8.02 1.72 -5.02
CA ASN A 136 6.80 1.95 -4.23
C ASN A 136 5.73 0.84 -4.39
N ARG A 137 5.79 0.04 -5.46
CA ARG A 137 4.91 -1.11 -5.64
C ARG A 137 5.27 -2.29 -4.74
N LYS A 138 6.50 -2.32 -4.22
CA LYS A 138 7.01 -3.34 -3.31
C LYS A 138 6.87 -2.97 -1.82
N MET A 139 5.96 -2.05 -1.48
CA MET A 139 5.73 -1.63 -0.08
C MET A 139 5.43 -2.81 0.86
N LEU A 140 4.67 -3.81 0.40
CA LEU A 140 4.37 -5.00 1.20
C LEU A 140 5.65 -5.78 1.55
N SER A 141 6.59 -5.87 0.62
CA SER A 141 7.90 -6.47 0.89
C SER A 141 8.69 -5.70 1.96
N MET A 142 8.60 -4.37 1.96
CA MET A 142 9.22 -3.53 3.00
C MET A 142 8.59 -3.75 4.37
N VAL A 143 7.27 -3.96 4.43
CA VAL A 143 6.58 -4.34 5.68
C VAL A 143 7.11 -5.67 6.22
N ILE A 144 7.27 -6.68 5.38
CA ILE A 144 7.81 -7.99 5.80
C ILE A 144 9.23 -7.85 6.32
N ILE A 145 10.10 -7.08 5.63
CA ILE A 145 11.46 -6.81 6.10
C ILE A 145 11.44 -6.13 7.47
N ALA A 146 10.63 -5.09 7.63
CA ALA A 146 10.51 -4.36 8.89
C ALA A 146 10.01 -5.25 10.03
N VAL A 147 9.05 -6.16 9.75
CA VAL A 147 8.55 -7.14 10.73
C VAL A 147 9.66 -8.10 11.14
N ILE A 148 10.37 -8.70 10.18
CA ILE A 148 11.49 -9.63 10.48
C ILE A 148 12.57 -8.92 11.29
N PHE A 149 12.92 -7.69 10.91
CA PHE A 149 13.92 -6.90 11.60
C PHE A 149 13.48 -6.56 13.02
N GLY A 150 12.23 -6.10 13.21
CA GLY A 150 11.68 -5.81 14.54
C GLY A 150 11.61 -7.03 15.45
N ILE A 151 11.18 -8.19 14.92
CA ILE A 151 11.19 -9.46 15.67
C ILE A 151 12.61 -9.83 16.06
N SER A 152 13.58 -9.70 15.14
CA SER A 152 14.98 -9.99 15.43
C SER A 152 15.53 -9.11 16.56
N MET A 153 15.14 -7.83 16.60
CA MET A 153 15.50 -6.93 17.70
C MET A 153 14.93 -7.38 19.05
N VAL A 154 13.69 -7.87 19.08
CA VAL A 154 13.06 -8.37 20.31
C VAL A 154 13.74 -9.63 20.82
N LEU A 155 14.32 -10.46 19.95
CA LEU A 155 15.03 -11.69 20.32
C LEU A 155 16.45 -11.46 20.84
N ILE A 156 17.01 -10.26 20.64
CA ILE A 156 18.33 -9.87 21.14
C ILE A 156 18.18 -9.21 22.52
N PRO A 157 19.11 -9.39 23.45
CA PRO A 157 19.07 -8.72 24.75
C PRO A 157 18.93 -7.20 24.59
N ALA A 158 18.03 -6.60 25.37
CA ALA A 158 17.65 -5.18 25.26
C ALA A 158 18.85 -4.22 25.40
N GLU A 159 19.84 -4.58 26.20
CA GLU A 159 21.08 -3.80 26.39
C GLU A 159 21.84 -3.59 25.09
N LYS A 160 21.83 -4.60 24.19
CA LYS A 160 22.54 -4.54 22.90
C LYS A 160 21.72 -3.81 21.83
N THR A 161 20.40 -3.88 21.89
CA THR A 161 19.51 -3.26 20.88
C THR A 161 19.13 -1.83 21.24
N LYS A 162 19.28 -1.42 22.51
CA LYS A 162 18.93 -0.07 22.97
C LYS A 162 19.55 1.05 22.13
N PRO A 163 20.85 1.07 21.82
CA PRO A 163 21.45 2.13 21.02
C PRO A 163 20.82 2.24 19.63
N LEU A 164 20.50 1.09 18.99
CA LEU A 164 19.86 1.06 17.70
C LEU A 164 18.41 1.54 17.80
N LEU A 165 17.70 1.16 18.84
CA LEU A 165 16.33 1.60 19.09
C LEU A 165 16.26 3.12 19.32
N ASP A 166 17.21 3.70 20.05
CA ASP A 166 17.28 5.14 20.27
C ASP A 166 17.50 5.89 18.95
N VAL A 167 18.36 5.39 18.07
CA VAL A 167 18.57 5.95 16.71
C VAL A 167 17.31 5.84 15.87
N LEU A 168 16.64 4.69 15.89
CA LEU A 168 15.40 4.49 15.14
C LEU A 168 14.27 5.39 15.65
N ASN A 169 14.17 5.62 16.95
CA ASN A 169 13.21 6.58 17.53
C ASN A 169 13.50 7.99 17.04
N ALA A 170 14.76 8.42 17.05
CA ALA A 170 15.15 9.74 16.54
C ALA A 170 14.81 9.89 15.04
N ILE A 171 15.06 8.86 14.23
CA ILE A 171 14.67 8.87 12.81
C ILE A 171 13.13 8.93 12.67
N ASN A 172 12.39 8.20 13.49
CA ASN A 172 10.93 8.23 13.49
C ASN A 172 10.40 9.64 13.76
N ASP A 173 10.98 10.35 14.74
CA ASP A 173 10.60 11.72 15.06
C ASP A 173 10.89 12.68 13.89
N VAL A 174 12.02 12.50 13.22
CA VAL A 174 12.36 13.28 12.00
C VAL A 174 11.37 13.01 10.89
N VAL A 175 11.02 11.73 10.63
CA VAL A 175 10.06 11.34 9.59
C VAL A 175 8.67 11.90 9.89
N LEU A 176 8.22 11.83 11.15
CA LEU A 176 6.96 12.44 11.56
C LEU A 176 6.98 13.96 11.35
N LYS A 177 8.11 14.62 11.61
CA LYS A 177 8.24 16.06 11.37
C LYS A 177 8.24 16.41 9.88
N MET A 178 8.77 15.53 9.02
CA MET A 178 8.65 15.70 7.57
C MET A 178 7.18 15.67 7.10
N VAL A 179 6.33 14.84 7.72
CA VAL A 179 4.89 14.80 7.43
C VAL A 179 4.22 16.13 7.80
N ASP A 180 4.60 16.75 8.91
CA ASP A 180 4.07 18.05 9.34
C ASP A 180 4.44 19.21 8.38
N ILE A 181 5.52 19.07 7.62
CA ILE A 181 6.02 20.09 6.70
C ILE A 181 5.32 20.02 5.34
N ILE A 182 4.82 18.86 4.96
CA ILE A 182 4.11 18.59 3.69
C ILE A 182 2.62 18.88 3.81
#